data_69ff5089f4a9851304eedee45264c988
#
_entry.id   69ff5089f4a9851304eedee45264c988
#
_cell.length_a   1.000
_cell.length_b   1.000
_cell.length_c   1.000
_cell.angle_alpha   90.00
_cell.angle_beta   90.00
_cell.angle_gamma   90.00
#
_symmetry.space_group_name_H-M   'P 1'
#
loop_
_entity.id
_entity.type
_entity.pdbx_description
1 polymer ?
#
loop_
_entity_poly.entity_id
_entity_poly.type
_entity_poly.pdbx_seq_one_letter_code
_entity_poly.pdbx_strand_id
1 'polypeptide(L)'
;MVERDRGVLVVTLLASMLAFGQVATGQDWPQWRGPSRDGAVTAFDVPASWPAGLTEQWKVEVGSGYASPILIGDRIYQFARQGEDEVMLALDAGSGETLWRTAYNASFDMWAATRMHGPGPKSTPAYADGRLFTLGISGIVTAFDAETGLQIWQRPAGPVEP
;
A
#
# COMPACT_ATOMS: atom_id res chain seq x y z
N MET A 1 49.61 -2.28 64.04
CA MET A 1 49.89 -2.76 62.67
C MET A 1 48.57 -3.20 62.10
N VAL A 2 47.93 -2.30 61.35
CA VAL A 2 46.57 -2.49 60.87
C VAL A 2 46.68 -2.68 59.35
N GLU A 3 46.39 -3.90 58.91
CA GLU A 3 46.30 -4.24 57.48
C GLU A 3 44.98 -3.72 56.90
N ARG A 4 45.06 -2.91 55.84
CA ARG A 4 43.92 -2.40 55.08
C ARG A 4 43.64 -3.34 53.93
N ASP A 5 42.57 -4.10 54.06
CA ASP A 5 41.99 -4.88 52.99
C ASP A 5 41.43 -3.92 51.89
N ARG A 6 42.00 -4.01 50.71
CA ARG A 6 41.49 -3.31 49.50
C ARG A 6 40.53 -4.23 48.77
N GLY A 7 39.24 -4.08 49.06
CA GLY A 7 38.21 -4.73 48.29
C GLY A 7 38.17 -4.18 46.87
N VAL A 8 38.46 -5.03 45.88
CA VAL A 8 38.32 -4.75 44.47
C VAL A 8 36.85 -4.92 44.10
N LEU A 9 36.17 -3.81 43.82
CA LEU A 9 34.81 -3.80 43.31
C LEU A 9 34.84 -4.12 41.82
N VAL A 10 34.47 -5.34 41.42
CA VAL A 10 34.29 -5.74 40.03
C VAL A 10 32.89 -5.29 39.59
N VAL A 11 32.81 -4.19 38.87
CA VAL A 11 31.57 -3.75 38.23
C VAL A 11 31.42 -4.50 36.91
N THR A 12 30.56 -5.52 36.91
CA THR A 12 30.17 -6.25 35.70
C THR A 12 29.13 -5.43 34.94
N LEU A 13 29.53 -4.72 33.89
CA LEU A 13 28.61 -4.06 32.98
C LEU A 13 27.92 -5.14 32.10
N LEU A 14 26.67 -5.47 32.41
CA LEU A 14 25.81 -6.23 31.51
C LEU A 14 25.39 -5.30 30.37
N ALA A 15 26.07 -5.39 29.23
CA ALA A 15 25.63 -4.80 27.99
C ALA A 15 24.45 -5.61 27.46
N SER A 16 23.21 -5.20 27.77
CA SER A 16 22.01 -5.71 27.13
C SER A 16 22.02 -5.26 25.67
N MET A 17 22.45 -6.11 24.74
CA MET A 17 22.23 -5.94 23.32
C MET A 17 20.73 -6.08 23.07
N LEU A 18 20.04 -4.94 23.00
CA LEU A 18 18.72 -4.87 22.37
C LEU A 18 18.94 -5.20 20.88
N ALA A 19 18.66 -6.44 20.50
CA ALA A 19 18.53 -6.81 19.11
C ALA A 19 17.28 -6.08 18.59
N PHE A 20 17.47 -4.89 18.04
CA PHE A 20 16.46 -4.28 17.17
C PHE A 20 16.34 -5.21 15.96
N GLY A 21 15.30 -6.05 15.97
CA GLY A 21 14.90 -6.77 14.77
C GLY A 21 14.73 -5.73 13.68
N GLN A 22 15.55 -5.80 12.62
CA GLN A 22 15.33 -5.00 11.44
C GLN A 22 13.99 -5.44 10.86
N VAL A 23 12.99 -4.59 11.00
CA VAL A 23 11.76 -4.75 10.24
C VAL A 23 12.20 -4.58 8.79
N ALA A 24 12.16 -5.65 8.01
CA ALA A 24 12.39 -5.57 6.58
C ALA A 24 11.31 -4.65 6.00
N THR A 25 11.67 -3.39 5.76
CA THR A 25 10.79 -2.48 5.03
C THR A 25 10.76 -2.96 3.60
N GLY A 26 9.59 -3.38 3.13
CA GLY A 26 9.39 -3.70 1.73
C GLY A 26 9.76 -2.51 0.85
N GLN A 27 10.21 -2.77 -0.37
CA GLN A 27 10.45 -1.71 -1.34
C GLN A 27 9.12 -1.03 -1.69
N ASP A 28 9.07 0.29 -1.73
CA ASP A 28 7.92 1.04 -2.22
C ASP A 28 7.53 0.58 -3.63
N TRP A 29 6.23 0.43 -3.84
CA TRP A 29 5.64 0.02 -5.11
C TRP A 29 4.62 1.07 -5.57
N PRO A 30 5.10 2.24 -6.10
CA PRO A 30 4.29 3.44 -6.25
C PRO A 30 3.34 3.45 -7.45
N GLN A 31 3.42 2.44 -8.31
CA GLN A 31 2.62 2.36 -9.53
C GLN A 31 2.60 0.93 -10.10
N TRP A 32 1.83 0.73 -11.17
CA TRP A 32 1.81 -0.54 -11.89
C TRP A 32 3.21 -1.00 -12.30
N ARG A 33 3.56 -2.24 -11.92
CA ARG A 33 4.87 -2.88 -12.12
C ARG A 33 6.04 -2.18 -11.40
N GLY A 34 5.76 -1.44 -10.33
CA GLY A 34 6.78 -0.87 -9.45
C GLY A 34 7.45 0.40 -9.97
N PRO A 35 8.48 0.89 -9.29
CA PRO A 35 9.09 2.19 -9.57
C PRO A 35 9.66 2.30 -10.99
N SER A 36 10.25 1.24 -11.52
CA SER A 36 10.83 1.20 -12.87
C SER A 36 9.88 0.66 -13.93
N ARG A 37 8.66 0.26 -13.59
CA ARG A 37 7.65 -0.36 -14.46
C ARG A 37 8.11 -1.68 -15.12
N ASP A 38 9.09 -2.33 -14.56
CA ASP A 38 9.65 -3.60 -15.05
C ASP A 38 9.17 -4.83 -14.27
N GLY A 39 8.49 -4.61 -13.12
CA GLY A 39 8.02 -5.67 -12.24
C GLY A 39 9.14 -6.29 -11.40
N ALA A 40 10.30 -5.65 -11.30
CA ALA A 40 11.45 -6.13 -10.57
C ALA A 40 11.56 -5.49 -9.18
N VAL A 41 12.02 -6.26 -8.21
CA VAL A 41 12.42 -5.79 -6.88
C VAL A 41 13.95 -5.79 -6.83
N THR A 42 14.54 -4.65 -6.51
CA THR A 42 16.00 -4.46 -6.57
C THR A 42 16.71 -4.79 -5.26
N ALA A 43 16.01 -4.79 -4.13
CA ALA A 43 16.56 -5.03 -2.80
C ALA A 43 15.83 -6.19 -2.11
N PHE A 44 16.00 -7.40 -2.65
CA PHE A 44 15.40 -8.60 -2.10
C PHE A 44 16.49 -9.64 -1.81
N ASP A 45 16.66 -9.95 -0.53
CA ASP A 45 17.51 -11.03 -0.09
C ASP A 45 16.77 -12.37 -0.25
N VAL A 46 17.23 -13.19 -1.19
CA VAL A 46 16.62 -14.49 -1.41
C VAL A 46 16.91 -15.38 -0.20
N PRO A 47 15.88 -15.91 0.49
CA PRO A 47 16.09 -16.79 1.63
C PRO A 47 16.78 -18.08 1.19
N ALA A 48 17.63 -18.62 2.06
CA ALA A 48 18.32 -19.88 1.80
C ALA A 48 17.35 -21.07 1.59
N SER A 49 16.15 -20.98 2.18
CA SER A 49 15.06 -21.92 1.96
C SER A 49 13.72 -21.20 2.05
N TRP A 50 12.80 -21.55 1.18
CA TRP A 50 11.43 -21.03 1.23
C TRP A 50 10.60 -21.87 2.22
N PRO A 51 9.63 -21.25 2.93
CA PRO A 51 8.71 -22.00 3.78
C PRO A 51 7.84 -22.94 2.92
N ALA A 52 7.38 -24.03 3.51
CA ALA A 52 6.52 -25.01 2.82
C ALA A 52 5.15 -24.44 2.40
N GLY A 53 4.72 -23.32 2.99
CA GLY A 53 3.50 -22.61 2.66
C GLY A 53 3.55 -21.18 3.20
N LEU A 54 2.63 -20.33 2.69
CA LEU A 54 2.43 -18.98 3.18
C LEU A 54 1.41 -19.00 4.32
N THR A 55 1.60 -18.12 5.29
CA THR A 55 0.62 -17.86 6.35
C THR A 55 -0.10 -16.57 6.04
N GLU A 56 -1.45 -16.62 5.95
CA GLU A 56 -2.26 -15.43 5.81
C GLU A 56 -2.13 -14.59 7.08
N GLN A 57 -1.70 -13.34 6.95
CA GLN A 57 -1.58 -12.41 8.07
C GLN A 57 -2.91 -11.71 8.32
N TRP A 58 -3.53 -11.24 7.25
CA TRP A 58 -4.83 -10.59 7.29
C TRP A 58 -5.52 -10.67 5.92
N LYS A 59 -6.81 -10.41 5.92
CA LYS A 59 -7.64 -10.35 4.72
C LYS A 59 -8.71 -9.29 4.89
N VAL A 60 -8.87 -8.42 3.89
CA VAL A 60 -9.89 -7.37 3.88
C VAL A 60 -10.59 -7.32 2.54
N GLU A 61 -11.90 -7.06 2.58
CA GLU A 61 -12.69 -6.88 1.37
C GLU A 61 -12.68 -5.41 0.95
N VAL A 62 -12.18 -5.14 -0.24
CA VAL A 62 -11.98 -3.76 -0.74
C VAL A 62 -13.00 -3.35 -1.81
N GLY A 63 -13.74 -4.31 -2.37
CA GLY A 63 -14.68 -4.09 -3.46
C GLY A 63 -14.23 -4.78 -4.75
N SER A 64 -14.79 -4.36 -5.88
CA SER A 64 -14.53 -4.95 -7.19
C SER A 64 -13.59 -4.10 -8.04
N GLY A 65 -12.83 -4.74 -8.94
CA GLY A 65 -11.92 -4.09 -9.87
C GLY A 65 -10.70 -4.94 -10.20
N TYR A 66 -9.85 -4.41 -11.07
CA TYR A 66 -8.59 -5.04 -11.50
C TYR A 66 -7.38 -4.15 -11.20
N ALA A 67 -7.60 -3.01 -10.55
CA ALA A 67 -6.51 -2.17 -10.10
C ALA A 67 -5.63 -2.94 -9.11
N SER A 68 -4.34 -2.97 -9.36
CA SER A 68 -3.39 -3.52 -8.38
C SER A 68 -3.25 -2.57 -7.20
N PRO A 69 -3.06 -3.07 -5.97
CA PRO A 69 -2.65 -2.24 -4.86
C PRO A 69 -1.25 -1.65 -5.11
N ILE A 70 -0.98 -0.50 -4.51
CA ILE A 70 0.37 0.08 -4.41
C ILE A 70 0.77 0.17 -2.94
N LEU A 71 2.07 0.11 -2.69
CA LEU A 71 2.66 0.14 -1.34
C LEU A 71 3.60 1.33 -1.23
N ILE A 72 3.39 2.19 -0.23
CA ILE A 72 4.28 3.30 0.11
C ILE A 72 4.52 3.27 1.61
N GLY A 73 5.75 3.01 2.03
CA GLY A 73 6.07 2.83 3.43
C GLY A 73 5.27 1.69 4.06
N ASP A 74 4.46 2.03 5.04
CA ASP A 74 3.58 1.13 5.78
C ASP A 74 2.11 1.17 5.32
N ARG A 75 1.82 1.79 4.18
CA ARG A 75 0.46 1.97 3.66
C ARG A 75 0.24 1.28 2.33
N ILE A 76 -0.84 0.53 2.26
CA ILE A 76 -1.35 -0.03 1.02
C ILE A 76 -2.49 0.85 0.53
N TYR A 77 -2.40 1.27 -0.73
CA TYR A 77 -3.46 2.04 -1.37
C TYR A 77 -4.16 1.19 -2.43
N GLN A 78 -5.48 1.07 -2.29
CA GLN A 78 -6.29 0.26 -3.18
C GLN A 78 -7.41 1.10 -3.81
N PHE A 79 -7.50 1.04 -5.13
CA PHE A 79 -8.59 1.63 -5.88
C PHE A 79 -9.58 0.55 -6.30
N ALA A 80 -10.85 0.71 -5.95
CA ALA A 80 -11.88 -0.29 -6.15
C ALA A 80 -13.24 0.34 -6.44
N ARG A 81 -14.25 -0.48 -6.70
CA ARG A 81 -15.65 -0.08 -6.79
C ARG A 81 -16.47 -0.73 -5.70
N GLN A 82 -17.30 0.08 -5.03
CA GLN A 82 -18.28 -0.36 -4.03
C GLN A 82 -19.65 0.22 -4.41
N GLY A 83 -20.56 -0.63 -4.86
CA GLY A 83 -21.85 -0.16 -5.38
C GLY A 83 -21.67 0.71 -6.64
N GLU A 84 -22.23 1.92 -6.61
CA GLU A 84 -22.13 2.91 -7.69
C GLU A 84 -20.90 3.82 -7.58
N ASP A 85 -20.11 3.67 -6.50
CA ASP A 85 -18.99 4.55 -6.25
C ASP A 85 -17.66 3.89 -6.61
N GLU A 86 -16.74 4.66 -7.15
CA GLU A 86 -15.33 4.36 -7.11
C GLU A 86 -14.74 4.85 -5.78
N VAL A 87 -13.95 4.00 -5.15
CA VAL A 87 -13.41 4.23 -3.81
C VAL A 87 -11.90 4.12 -3.82
N MET A 88 -11.25 5.06 -3.17
CA MET A 88 -9.83 4.98 -2.83
C MET A 88 -9.69 4.69 -1.34
N LEU A 89 -8.91 3.67 -1.01
CA LEU A 89 -8.68 3.18 0.34
C LEU A 89 -7.19 3.29 0.67
N ALA A 90 -6.88 3.69 1.89
CA ALA A 90 -5.58 3.44 2.49
C ALA A 90 -5.74 2.43 3.62
N LEU A 91 -4.90 1.41 3.61
CA LEU A 91 -4.86 0.35 4.59
C LEU A 91 -3.50 0.33 5.26
N ASP A 92 -3.46 0.02 6.54
CA ASP A 92 -2.23 -0.33 7.23
C ASP A 92 -1.67 -1.65 6.68
N ALA A 93 -0.43 -1.67 6.25
CA ALA A 93 0.16 -2.84 5.60
C ALA A 93 0.39 -4.01 6.56
N GLY A 94 0.54 -3.76 7.85
CA GLY A 94 0.75 -4.79 8.86
C GLY A 94 -0.53 -5.47 9.32
N SER A 95 -1.63 -4.73 9.42
CA SER A 95 -2.89 -5.20 9.98
C SER A 95 -4.05 -5.32 8.98
N GLY A 96 -3.99 -4.62 7.85
CA GLY A 96 -5.10 -4.50 6.91
C GLY A 96 -6.20 -3.52 7.38
N GLU A 97 -5.99 -2.82 8.49
CA GLU A 97 -6.95 -1.83 9.00
C GLU A 97 -7.11 -0.67 8.01
N THR A 98 -8.35 -0.23 7.79
CA THR A 98 -8.63 0.92 6.94
C THR A 98 -8.27 2.22 7.67
N LEU A 99 -7.25 2.92 7.18
CA LEU A 99 -6.79 4.20 7.71
C LEU A 99 -7.71 5.34 7.25
N TRP A 100 -8.07 5.33 5.96
CA TRP A 100 -9.06 6.24 5.40
C TRP A 100 -9.73 5.65 4.16
N ARG A 101 -10.90 6.17 3.82
CA ARG A 101 -11.70 5.80 2.66
C ARG A 101 -12.32 7.05 2.05
N THR A 102 -12.10 7.28 0.78
CA THR A 102 -12.74 8.35 0.01
C THR A 102 -13.46 7.77 -1.19
N ALA A 103 -14.68 8.19 -1.41
CA ALA A 103 -15.54 7.70 -2.48
C ALA A 103 -16.14 8.84 -3.30
N TYR A 104 -16.38 8.57 -4.56
CA TYR A 104 -17.15 9.44 -5.43
C TYR A 104 -18.04 8.64 -6.37
N ASN A 105 -19.20 9.19 -6.71
CA ASN A 105 -20.10 8.51 -7.65
C ASN A 105 -19.47 8.45 -9.04
N ALA A 106 -19.50 7.27 -9.64
CA ALA A 106 -18.91 6.98 -10.93
C ALA A 106 -19.83 6.05 -11.73
N SER A 107 -21.04 6.54 -12.04
CA SER A 107 -21.99 5.79 -12.85
C SER A 107 -21.33 5.31 -14.13
N PHE A 108 -21.48 4.03 -14.44
CA PHE A 108 -20.90 3.40 -15.61
C PHE A 108 -21.79 2.31 -16.16
N ASP A 109 -22.25 2.53 -17.39
CA ASP A 109 -23.02 1.54 -18.14
C ASP A 109 -22.08 0.63 -18.91
N MET A 110 -22.13 -0.65 -18.61
CA MET A 110 -21.27 -1.64 -19.24
C MET A 110 -21.84 -2.11 -20.57
N TRP A 111 -21.01 -2.10 -21.61
CA TRP A 111 -21.32 -2.75 -22.87
C TRP A 111 -21.45 -4.28 -22.65
N ALA A 112 -22.39 -4.89 -23.35
CA ALA A 112 -22.68 -6.32 -23.20
C ALA A 112 -21.42 -7.20 -23.33
N ALA A 113 -20.54 -6.88 -24.26
CA ALA A 113 -19.28 -7.60 -24.48
C ALA A 113 -18.25 -7.51 -23.34
N THR A 114 -18.36 -6.50 -22.47
CA THR A 114 -17.40 -6.27 -21.38
C THR A 114 -17.92 -6.64 -20.00
N ARG A 115 -19.20 -7.08 -19.90
CA ARG A 115 -19.85 -7.40 -18.62
C ARG A 115 -19.11 -8.43 -17.78
N MET A 116 -18.43 -9.38 -18.43
CA MET A 116 -17.64 -10.41 -17.72
C MET A 116 -16.49 -9.82 -16.87
N HIS A 117 -16.05 -8.60 -17.18
CA HIS A 117 -14.96 -7.94 -16.46
C HIS A 117 -15.46 -7.07 -15.30
N GLY A 118 -16.76 -6.93 -15.09
CA GLY A 118 -17.34 -6.09 -14.04
C GLY A 118 -17.04 -4.60 -14.17
N PRO A 119 -17.78 -3.74 -13.44
CA PRO A 119 -17.71 -2.27 -13.58
C PRO A 119 -16.60 -1.61 -12.76
N GLY A 120 -15.76 -2.37 -12.08
CA GLY A 120 -14.69 -1.81 -11.24
C GLY A 120 -13.52 -1.26 -12.05
N PRO A 121 -12.70 -0.37 -11.47
CA PRO A 121 -11.58 0.26 -12.15
C PRO A 121 -10.55 -0.75 -12.63
N LYS A 122 -9.89 -0.44 -13.74
CA LYS A 122 -8.87 -1.31 -14.37
C LYS A 122 -7.46 -0.76 -14.19
N SER A 123 -7.35 0.55 -13.94
CA SER A 123 -6.09 1.24 -13.82
C SER A 123 -5.58 1.20 -12.39
N THR A 124 -4.33 0.78 -12.22
CA THR A 124 -3.62 0.86 -10.94
C THR A 124 -3.37 2.33 -10.58
N PRO A 125 -3.57 2.73 -9.32
CA PRO A 125 -3.18 4.06 -8.85
C PRO A 125 -1.71 4.34 -9.09
N ALA A 126 -1.35 5.63 -9.17
CA ALA A 126 0.03 6.07 -9.15
C ALA A 126 0.25 7.04 -7.98
N TYR A 127 1.39 6.89 -7.30
CA TYR A 127 1.80 7.78 -6.22
C TYR A 127 2.96 8.66 -6.68
N ALA A 128 2.89 9.95 -6.38
CA ALA A 128 3.99 10.89 -6.53
C ALA A 128 3.82 12.06 -5.54
N ASP A 129 4.89 12.43 -4.88
CA ASP A 129 4.99 13.64 -4.03
C ASP A 129 3.82 13.81 -3.05
N GLY A 130 3.49 12.75 -2.29
CA GLY A 130 2.41 12.77 -1.30
C GLY A 130 1.00 12.72 -1.89
N ARG A 131 0.86 12.45 -3.18
CA ARG A 131 -0.42 12.41 -3.89
C ARG A 131 -0.67 11.07 -4.55
N LEU A 132 -1.93 10.70 -4.62
CA LEU A 132 -2.41 9.54 -5.36
C LEU A 132 -3.19 10.01 -6.58
N PHE A 133 -2.97 9.36 -7.70
CA PHE A 133 -3.67 9.64 -8.95
C PHE A 133 -4.39 8.37 -9.40
N THR A 134 -5.66 8.49 -9.73
CA THR A 134 -6.49 7.40 -10.23
C THR A 134 -7.12 7.74 -11.55
N LEU A 135 -7.33 6.71 -12.38
CA LEU A 135 -8.16 6.77 -13.58
C LEU A 135 -9.28 5.74 -13.43
N GLY A 136 -10.50 6.23 -13.24
CA GLY A 136 -11.70 5.42 -13.08
C GLY A 136 -12.17 4.76 -14.37
N ILE A 137 -13.12 3.80 -14.24
CA ILE A 137 -13.67 3.06 -15.37
C ILE A 137 -14.44 3.97 -16.34
N SER A 138 -15.05 5.04 -15.82
CA SER A 138 -15.77 6.07 -16.58
C SER A 138 -14.86 7.18 -17.14
N GLY A 139 -13.52 7.04 -16.99
CA GLY A 139 -12.55 8.03 -17.47
C GLY A 139 -12.35 9.21 -16.51
N ILE A 140 -12.91 9.17 -15.30
CA ILE A 140 -12.70 10.19 -14.28
C ILE A 140 -11.26 10.08 -13.78
N VAL A 141 -10.51 11.19 -13.82
CA VAL A 141 -9.18 11.29 -13.22
C VAL A 141 -9.28 12.05 -11.92
N THR A 142 -8.77 11.48 -10.84
CA THR A 142 -8.84 12.09 -9.51
C THR A 142 -7.46 12.10 -8.87
N ALA A 143 -7.14 13.20 -8.18
CA ALA A 143 -5.99 13.30 -7.30
C ALA A 143 -6.45 13.41 -5.84
N PHE A 144 -5.78 12.63 -4.99
CA PHE A 144 -6.01 12.63 -3.53
C PHE A 144 -4.72 12.96 -2.81
N ASP A 145 -4.84 13.57 -1.64
CA ASP A 145 -3.78 13.61 -0.64
C ASP A 145 -3.58 12.20 -0.07
N ALA A 146 -2.37 11.68 -0.13
CA ALA A 146 -2.10 10.30 0.27
C ALA A 146 -2.20 10.08 1.79
N GLU A 147 -1.92 11.12 2.58
CA GLU A 147 -1.97 11.02 4.05
C GLU A 147 -3.40 10.99 4.58
N THR A 148 -4.24 11.87 4.05
CA THR A 148 -5.58 12.13 4.58
C THR A 148 -6.71 11.54 3.74
N GLY A 149 -6.44 11.17 2.49
CA GLY A 149 -7.47 10.75 1.53
C GLY A 149 -8.33 11.88 0.98
N LEU A 150 -8.05 13.14 1.32
CA LEU A 150 -8.82 14.27 0.81
C LEU A 150 -8.64 14.39 -0.71
N GLN A 151 -9.76 14.55 -1.41
CA GLN A 151 -9.75 14.82 -2.85
C GLN A 151 -9.20 16.23 -3.09
N ILE A 152 -8.06 16.30 -3.80
CA ILE A 152 -7.42 17.57 -4.16
C ILE A 152 -8.10 18.17 -5.38
N TRP A 153 -8.30 17.36 -6.42
CA TRP A 153 -9.03 17.72 -7.62
C TRP A 153 -9.60 16.48 -8.31
N GLN A 154 -10.58 16.71 -9.17
CA GLN A 154 -11.18 15.69 -10.01
C GLN A 154 -11.47 16.28 -11.39
N ARG A 155 -11.27 15.49 -12.44
CA ARG A 155 -11.58 15.80 -13.81
C ARG A 155 -12.50 14.71 -14.37
N PRO A 156 -13.70 15.04 -14.83
CA PRO A 156 -14.54 14.08 -15.55
C PRO A 156 -13.86 13.68 -16.85
N ALA A 157 -14.28 12.56 -17.43
CA ALA A 157 -13.93 12.23 -18.80
C ALA A 157 -14.38 13.39 -19.70
N GLY A 158 -13.45 13.89 -20.52
CA GLY A 158 -13.82 14.85 -21.55
C GLY A 158 -14.77 14.19 -22.57
N PRO A 159 -15.52 15.00 -23.35
CA PRO A 159 -16.25 14.45 -24.47
C PRO A 159 -15.25 13.73 -25.40
N VAL A 160 -15.54 12.47 -25.72
CA VAL A 160 -14.82 11.76 -26.79
C VAL A 160 -15.23 12.42 -28.07
N GLU A 161 -14.41 13.34 -28.56
CA GLU A 161 -14.63 13.88 -29.91
C GLU A 161 -14.39 12.76 -30.91
N PRO A 162 -15.29 12.59 -31.90
CA PRO A 162 -15.20 11.52 -32.88
C PRO A 162 -14.03 11.69 -33.84
#